data_2f275a3bb1abf85efd9330e3eddbf07a
#
_entry.id   2f275a3bb1abf85efd9330e3eddbf07a
#
_cell.length_a   1.000
_cell.length_b   1.000
_cell.length_c   1.000
_cell.angle_alpha   90.00
_cell.angle_beta   90.00
_cell.angle_gamma   90.00
#
_symmetry.space_group_name_H-M   'P 1'
#
loop_
_entity.id
_entity.type
_entity.pdbx_description
1 polymer ?
#
loop_
_entity_poly.entity_id
_entity_poly.type
_entity_poly.pdbx_seq_one_letter_code
_entity_poly.pdbx_strand_id
1 'polypeptide(L)'
;WTWTLGSGGAGSWSVATNLGSNMTAGAGLLVYAFADNNNDGTDDLPVTLSVSGTENSGDVRYPALGTIDQNRYGFAGNPYYSTIDWDDVAKTNVSATVYVHDDAKSGGAGYISWNGSSGDVTNGLIAPFQGFVVTASGGSGYITIQEADKSTSAGTFYRMVDGASDGSSYLEFTTAD
;
A
#
# COMPACT_ATOMS: atom_id res chain seq x y z
N TRP A 1 -1.58 -9.26 -7.37
CA TRP A 1 -1.17 -10.13 -6.25
C TRP A 1 -1.70 -9.55 -4.96
N THR A 2 -2.26 -10.40 -4.13
CA THR A 2 -2.73 -10.06 -2.79
C THR A 2 -1.82 -10.68 -1.74
N TRP A 3 -1.59 -9.93 -0.65
CA TRP A 3 -0.87 -10.44 0.50
C TRP A 3 -1.85 -11.09 1.46
N THR A 4 -1.63 -12.34 1.79
CA THR A 4 -2.45 -13.09 2.74
C THR A 4 -1.60 -13.49 3.94
N LEU A 5 -2.08 -13.20 5.15
CA LEU A 5 -1.49 -13.69 6.38
C LEU A 5 -1.95 -15.13 6.58
N GLY A 6 -1.00 -16.06 6.54
CA GLY A 6 -1.23 -17.47 6.80
C GLY A 6 -1.31 -17.79 8.28
N SER A 7 -1.57 -19.05 8.60
CA SER A 7 -1.50 -19.58 9.96
C SER A 7 -0.08 -19.36 10.50
N GLY A 8 0.02 -18.77 11.69
CA GLY A 8 1.29 -18.38 12.29
C GLY A 8 1.84 -17.04 11.79
N GLY A 9 0.98 -16.17 11.20
CA GLY A 9 1.34 -14.80 10.83
C GLY A 9 2.39 -14.67 9.72
N ALA A 10 2.80 -15.78 9.10
CA ALA A 10 3.64 -15.77 7.93
C ALA A 10 2.81 -15.35 6.72
N GLY A 11 3.13 -14.21 6.11
CA GLY A 11 2.44 -13.76 4.93
C GLY A 11 2.94 -14.44 3.66
N SER A 12 2.10 -14.52 2.66
CA SER A 12 2.45 -14.97 1.32
C SER A 12 1.71 -14.16 0.25
N TRP A 13 2.35 -14.02 -0.90
CA TRP A 13 1.71 -13.45 -2.07
C TRP A 13 0.88 -14.51 -2.80
N SER A 14 -0.33 -14.16 -3.17
CA SER A 14 -1.19 -14.98 -4.03
C SER A 14 -1.68 -14.16 -5.22
N VAL A 15 -1.86 -14.83 -6.36
CA VAL A 15 -2.42 -14.17 -7.55
C VAL A 15 -3.89 -13.88 -7.31
N ALA A 16 -4.30 -12.65 -7.61
CA ALA A 16 -5.72 -12.33 -7.67
C ALA A 16 -6.32 -12.98 -8.92
N THR A 17 -7.13 -14.00 -8.73
CA THR A 17 -7.73 -14.78 -9.82
C THR A 17 -9.04 -14.20 -10.35
N ASN A 18 -9.61 -13.25 -9.62
CA ASN A 18 -10.86 -12.59 -9.98
C ASN A 18 -10.76 -11.08 -9.71
N LEU A 19 -10.59 -10.31 -10.78
CA LEU A 19 -10.51 -8.85 -10.71
C LEU A 19 -11.87 -8.18 -10.43
N GLY A 20 -12.96 -8.91 -10.53
CA GLY A 20 -14.30 -8.46 -10.15
C GLY A 20 -14.65 -8.67 -8.67
N SER A 21 -13.74 -9.24 -7.88
CA SER A 21 -13.94 -9.39 -6.45
C SER A 21 -13.69 -8.09 -5.71
N ASN A 22 -14.47 -7.83 -4.66
CA ASN A 22 -14.24 -6.69 -3.78
C ASN A 22 -12.88 -6.81 -3.09
N MET A 23 -12.17 -5.71 -3.03
CA MET A 23 -10.96 -5.59 -2.22
C MET A 23 -11.34 -5.40 -0.74
N THR A 24 -10.61 -6.06 0.15
CA THR A 24 -10.76 -5.80 1.58
C THR A 24 -10.14 -4.45 1.92
N ALA A 25 -10.91 -3.54 2.50
CA ALA A 25 -10.41 -2.23 2.91
C ALA A 25 -9.19 -2.38 3.83
N GLY A 26 -8.17 -1.55 3.62
CA GLY A 26 -6.92 -1.57 4.36
C GLY A 26 -5.94 -2.67 3.95
N ALA A 27 -6.31 -3.60 3.08
CA ALA A 27 -5.38 -4.60 2.54
C ALA A 27 -4.60 -4.03 1.35
N GLY A 28 -3.29 -4.28 1.32
CA GLY A 28 -2.44 -3.88 0.20
C GLY A 28 -2.60 -4.82 -1.00
N LEU A 29 -2.47 -4.25 -2.18
CA LEU A 29 -2.48 -4.96 -3.46
C LEU A 29 -1.20 -4.63 -4.23
N LEU A 30 -0.51 -5.66 -4.71
CA LEU A 30 0.60 -5.49 -5.65
C LEU A 30 0.08 -5.66 -7.07
N VAL A 31 0.20 -4.61 -7.86
CA VAL A 31 -0.14 -4.61 -9.28
C VAL A 31 1.16 -4.57 -10.08
N TYR A 32 1.26 -5.43 -11.08
CA TYR A 32 2.36 -5.42 -12.03
C TYR A 32 1.78 -5.21 -13.43
N ALA A 33 2.22 -4.17 -14.11
CA ALA A 33 1.88 -3.90 -15.50
C ALA A 33 3.07 -4.26 -16.39
N PHE A 34 2.84 -5.02 -17.45
CA PHE A 34 3.87 -5.39 -18.40
C PHE A 34 3.91 -4.37 -19.54
N ALA A 35 5.11 -4.09 -20.04
CA ALA A 35 5.31 -3.18 -21.18
C ALA A 35 4.60 -3.70 -22.44
N ASP A 36 4.70 -4.98 -22.70
CA ASP A 36 3.99 -5.66 -23.79
C ASP A 36 3.10 -6.74 -23.19
N ASN A 37 1.82 -6.45 -23.10
CA ASN A 37 0.82 -7.22 -22.37
C ASN A 37 0.27 -8.40 -23.17
N ASN A 38 0.31 -8.29 -24.50
CA ASN A 38 -0.24 -9.26 -25.42
C ASN A 38 0.83 -9.99 -26.25
N ASN A 39 2.12 -9.65 -26.08
CA ASN A 39 3.29 -10.17 -26.79
C ASN A 39 3.24 -9.92 -28.31
N ASP A 40 2.73 -8.76 -28.74
CA ASP A 40 2.69 -8.39 -30.16
C ASP A 40 3.92 -7.55 -30.59
N GLY A 41 4.82 -7.23 -29.65
CA GLY A 41 6.02 -6.45 -29.88
C GLY A 41 5.78 -4.94 -29.82
N THR A 42 4.60 -4.51 -29.40
CA THR A 42 4.24 -3.10 -29.21
C THR A 42 4.16 -2.79 -27.71
N ASP A 43 4.63 -1.62 -27.31
CA ASP A 43 4.54 -1.18 -25.91
C ASP A 43 3.09 -0.76 -25.58
N ASP A 44 2.47 -1.43 -24.61
CA ASP A 44 1.12 -1.17 -24.10
C ASP A 44 1.10 -0.14 -22.96
N LEU A 45 2.24 0.37 -22.52
CA LEU A 45 2.31 1.40 -21.49
C LEU A 45 2.10 2.81 -22.07
N PRO A 46 1.53 3.75 -21.33
CA PRO A 46 1.05 3.61 -19.94
C PRO A 46 -0.29 2.89 -19.81
N VAL A 47 -0.44 2.09 -18.76
CA VAL A 47 -1.71 1.46 -18.39
C VAL A 47 -2.43 2.30 -17.35
N THR A 48 -3.70 2.62 -17.58
CA THR A 48 -4.56 3.23 -16.57
C THR A 48 -5.26 2.14 -15.77
N LEU A 49 -5.02 2.12 -14.48
CA LEU A 49 -5.78 1.29 -13.56
C LEU A 49 -6.89 2.14 -12.94
N SER A 50 -8.11 1.67 -13.03
CA SER A 50 -9.25 2.34 -12.39
C SER A 50 -9.89 1.43 -11.35
N VAL A 51 -10.32 2.03 -10.26
CA VAL A 51 -11.15 1.39 -9.24
C VAL A 51 -12.37 2.28 -9.02
N SER A 52 -13.53 1.66 -8.93
CA SER A 52 -14.77 2.36 -8.62
C SER A 52 -15.41 1.75 -7.37
N GLY A 53 -16.05 2.58 -6.58
CA GLY A 53 -16.71 2.14 -5.36
C GLY A 53 -17.11 3.33 -4.50
N THR A 54 -17.72 3.02 -3.36
CA THR A 54 -18.00 4.03 -2.34
C THR A 54 -16.75 4.26 -1.49
N GLU A 55 -16.41 5.51 -1.21
CA GLU A 55 -15.32 5.82 -0.29
C GLU A 55 -15.57 5.14 1.07
N ASN A 56 -14.49 4.58 1.63
CA ASN A 56 -14.57 4.07 3.00
C ASN A 56 -14.82 5.21 3.97
N SER A 57 -15.78 5.00 4.87
CA SER A 57 -16.06 5.87 5.99
C SER A 57 -15.93 5.08 7.30
N GLY A 58 -15.36 5.70 8.32
CA GLY A 58 -15.11 5.08 9.60
C GLY A 58 -13.81 4.27 9.65
N ASP A 59 -13.56 3.66 10.78
CA ASP A 59 -12.29 3.02 11.10
C ASP A 59 -12.06 1.76 10.27
N VAL A 60 -10.86 1.60 9.75
CA VAL A 60 -10.44 0.42 8.99
C VAL A 60 -9.30 -0.27 9.72
N ARG A 61 -9.55 -1.51 10.14
CA ARG A 61 -8.53 -2.34 10.82
C ARG A 61 -7.77 -3.18 9.80
N TYR A 62 -6.43 -3.24 9.95
CA TYR A 62 -5.59 -4.15 9.18
C TYR A 62 -4.69 -4.98 10.13
N PRO A 63 -4.60 -6.31 9.97
CA PRO A 63 -5.47 -7.11 9.09
C PRO A 63 -6.93 -7.06 9.57
N ALA A 64 -7.87 -7.16 8.62
CA ALA A 64 -9.30 -7.10 8.93
C ALA A 64 -9.74 -8.23 9.91
N LEU A 65 -9.11 -9.39 9.77
CA LEU A 65 -9.27 -10.53 10.66
C LEU A 65 -7.91 -11.05 11.10
N GLY A 66 -7.81 -11.54 12.32
CA GLY A 66 -6.58 -12.06 12.88
C GLY A 66 -5.58 -10.97 13.25
N THR A 67 -4.31 -11.31 13.28
CA THR A 67 -3.20 -10.43 13.70
C THR A 67 -1.92 -10.79 12.94
N ILE A 68 -0.95 -9.87 12.95
CA ILE A 68 0.40 -10.10 12.47
C ILE A 68 1.21 -10.68 13.65
N ASP A 69 1.86 -11.81 13.47
CA ASP A 69 2.72 -12.39 14.50
C ASP A 69 3.99 -11.57 14.71
N GLN A 70 4.56 -11.69 15.89
CA GLN A 70 5.79 -10.97 16.27
C GLN A 70 6.90 -11.18 15.23
N ASN A 71 7.58 -10.10 14.88
CA ASN A 71 8.66 -10.05 13.88
C ASN A 71 8.21 -10.47 12.47
N ARG A 72 6.92 -10.42 12.17
CA ARG A 72 6.38 -10.65 10.84
C ARG A 72 5.88 -9.33 10.23
N TYR A 73 5.70 -9.37 8.92
CA TYR A 73 5.28 -8.23 8.12
C TYR A 73 3.81 -8.35 7.73
N GLY A 74 3.14 -7.20 7.69
CA GLY A 74 1.85 -7.04 7.05
C GLY A 74 1.97 -6.08 5.89
N PHE A 75 1.21 -6.30 4.82
CA PHE A 75 1.12 -5.40 3.68
C PHE A 75 -0.26 -4.75 3.66
N ALA A 76 -0.31 -3.52 4.12
CA ALA A 76 -1.50 -2.71 4.23
C ALA A 76 -1.61 -1.72 3.06
N GLY A 77 -2.77 -1.09 2.92
CA GLY A 77 -3.02 0.01 2.00
C GLY A 77 -3.82 1.10 2.66
N ASN A 78 -3.57 2.35 2.31
CA ASN A 78 -4.40 3.46 2.74
C ASN A 78 -5.81 3.28 2.16
N PRO A 79 -6.85 3.11 3.01
CA PRO A 79 -8.20 2.78 2.55
C PRO A 79 -9.01 4.00 2.11
N TYR A 80 -8.46 5.20 2.28
CA TYR A 80 -9.16 6.45 2.03
C TYR A 80 -8.69 7.14 0.75
N TYR A 81 -9.55 7.99 0.21
CA TYR A 81 -9.24 8.91 -0.89
C TYR A 81 -8.45 10.15 -0.42
N SER A 82 -7.98 10.14 0.79
CA SER A 82 -7.19 11.21 1.41
C SER A 82 -5.84 10.67 1.87
N THR A 83 -4.82 11.52 1.92
CA THR A 83 -3.58 11.21 2.61
C THR A 83 -3.87 10.90 4.09
N ILE A 84 -3.18 9.94 4.67
CA ILE A 84 -3.17 9.69 6.12
C ILE A 84 -1.81 10.04 6.70
N ASP A 85 -1.81 10.47 7.96
CA ASP A 85 -0.58 10.66 8.74
C ASP A 85 -0.30 9.37 9.51
N TRP A 86 0.83 8.72 9.19
CA TRP A 86 1.22 7.47 9.84
C TRP A 86 1.42 7.62 11.35
N ASP A 87 1.84 8.80 11.79
CA ASP A 87 2.10 9.03 13.21
C ASP A 87 0.80 8.99 14.03
N ASP A 88 -0.33 9.40 13.44
CA ASP A 88 -1.67 9.38 14.06
C ASP A 88 -2.32 7.99 14.02
N VAL A 89 -1.93 7.11 13.08
CA VAL A 89 -2.50 5.77 12.96
C VAL A 89 -2.33 4.98 14.26
N ALA A 90 -3.43 4.41 14.76
CA ALA A 90 -3.42 3.59 15.97
C ALA A 90 -2.70 2.26 15.74
N LYS A 91 -1.66 1.99 16.54
CA LYS A 91 -0.77 0.82 16.44
C LYS A 91 -0.87 -0.04 17.70
N THR A 92 -1.21 -1.32 17.54
CA THR A 92 -1.16 -2.30 18.62
C THR A 92 -0.11 -3.35 18.29
N ASN A 93 0.95 -3.43 19.09
CA ASN A 93 2.08 -4.35 18.87
C ASN A 93 2.69 -4.25 17.46
N VAL A 94 2.64 -3.07 16.86
CA VAL A 94 3.24 -2.75 15.56
C VAL A 94 4.30 -1.67 15.77
N SER A 95 5.41 -1.79 15.05
CA SER A 95 6.50 -0.82 15.06
C SER A 95 6.01 0.57 14.66
N ALA A 96 6.62 1.61 15.20
CA ALA A 96 6.43 2.97 14.70
C ALA A 96 6.93 3.14 13.25
N THR A 97 7.81 2.26 12.79
CA THR A 97 8.36 2.34 11.44
C THR A 97 7.40 1.75 10.41
N VAL A 98 7.11 2.54 9.39
CA VAL A 98 6.42 2.12 8.16
C VAL A 98 7.40 2.08 7.00
N TYR A 99 7.14 1.21 6.03
CA TYR A 99 7.96 1.09 4.82
C TYR A 99 7.08 1.21 3.59
N VAL A 100 7.56 1.94 2.60
CA VAL A 100 6.93 2.08 1.28
C VAL A 100 7.94 1.68 0.22
N HIS A 101 7.52 0.96 -0.80
CA HIS A 101 8.39 0.61 -1.91
C HIS A 101 8.55 1.81 -2.84
N ASP A 102 9.80 2.12 -3.20
CA ASP A 102 10.14 3.21 -4.13
C ASP A 102 11.25 2.75 -5.08
N ASP A 103 10.94 2.70 -6.37
CA ASP A 103 11.92 2.34 -7.39
C ASP A 103 12.88 3.47 -7.70
N ALA A 104 12.52 4.71 -7.39
CA ALA A 104 13.38 5.88 -7.55
C ALA A 104 14.39 6.06 -6.39
N LYS A 105 14.38 5.14 -5.42
CA LYS A 105 15.30 5.21 -4.29
C LYS A 105 16.75 5.27 -4.75
N SER A 106 17.51 6.18 -4.18
CA SER A 106 18.96 6.29 -4.43
C SER A 106 19.66 4.96 -4.10
N GLY A 107 20.36 4.42 -5.09
CA GLY A 107 21.02 3.10 -4.97
C GLY A 107 20.22 1.93 -5.54
N GLY A 108 19.08 2.18 -6.18
CA GLY A 108 18.21 1.18 -6.81
C GLY A 108 16.89 0.98 -6.06
N ALA A 109 15.96 0.31 -6.75
CA ALA A 109 14.64 -0.01 -6.21
C ALA A 109 14.70 -0.61 -4.79
N GLY A 110 13.80 -0.20 -3.92
CA GLY A 110 13.77 -0.73 -2.57
C GLY A 110 12.77 -0.04 -1.66
N TYR A 111 12.89 -0.31 -0.38
CA TYR A 111 12.00 0.28 0.61
C TYR A 111 12.61 1.56 1.19
N ILE A 112 11.81 2.61 1.21
CA ILE A 112 12.01 3.80 2.02
C ILE A 112 11.18 3.67 3.30
N SER A 113 11.51 4.43 4.33
CA SER A 113 10.85 4.29 5.63
C SER A 113 10.60 5.61 6.31
N TRP A 114 9.71 5.58 7.30
CA TRP A 114 9.49 6.60 8.30
C TRP A 114 9.38 5.95 9.67
N ASN A 115 10.06 6.48 10.68
CA ASN A 115 10.12 5.87 12.02
C ASN A 115 9.41 6.69 13.11
N GLY A 116 8.60 7.68 12.70
CA GLY A 116 7.93 8.62 13.61
C GLY A 116 8.74 9.91 13.88
N SER A 117 9.95 10.04 13.31
CA SER A 117 10.76 11.26 13.47
C SER A 117 11.69 11.54 12.31
N SER A 118 12.06 10.54 11.54
CA SER A 118 12.96 10.67 10.39
C SER A 118 12.76 9.53 9.41
N GLY A 119 13.14 9.78 8.16
CA GLY A 119 13.05 8.80 7.07
C GLY A 119 12.80 9.48 5.73
N ASP A 120 12.71 8.67 4.68
CA ASP A 120 12.55 9.14 3.30
C ASP A 120 11.06 9.21 2.88
N VAL A 121 10.14 8.60 3.65
CA VAL A 121 8.69 8.85 3.49
C VAL A 121 8.40 10.20 4.13
N THR A 122 8.10 11.19 3.29
CA THR A 122 7.99 12.59 3.71
C THR A 122 7.01 12.77 4.87
N ASN A 123 7.52 13.09 6.06
CA ASN A 123 6.75 13.35 7.28
C ASN A 123 5.75 12.24 7.66
N GLY A 124 6.00 10.98 7.25
CA GLY A 124 5.08 9.89 7.52
C GLY A 124 3.77 9.93 6.73
N LEU A 125 3.65 10.81 5.74
CA LEU A 125 2.43 10.99 4.96
C LEU A 125 2.26 9.87 3.92
N ILE A 126 1.22 9.08 4.05
CA ILE A 126 0.87 7.99 3.15
C ILE A 126 -0.21 8.46 2.18
N ALA A 127 0.13 8.54 0.90
CA ALA A 127 -0.78 9.00 -0.15
C ALA A 127 -2.06 8.13 -0.25
N PRO A 128 -3.16 8.65 -0.84
CA PRO A 128 -4.35 7.85 -1.12
C PRO A 128 -4.00 6.55 -1.84
N PHE A 129 -4.59 5.44 -1.43
CA PHE A 129 -4.40 4.10 -2.01
C PHE A 129 -2.95 3.57 -2.03
N GLN A 130 -2.00 4.25 -1.39
CA GLN A 130 -0.63 3.78 -1.29
C GLN A 130 -0.56 2.49 -0.47
N GLY A 131 0.05 1.45 -1.05
CA GLY A 131 0.45 0.25 -0.33
C GLY A 131 1.68 0.50 0.54
N PHE A 132 1.68 -0.05 1.76
CA PHE A 132 2.80 0.08 2.69
C PHE A 132 2.97 -1.18 3.56
N VAL A 133 4.16 -1.34 4.08
CA VAL A 133 4.54 -2.50 4.91
C VAL A 133 4.68 -2.07 6.36
N VAL A 134 4.11 -2.87 7.25
CA VAL A 134 4.23 -2.72 8.70
C VAL A 134 4.86 -3.96 9.32
N THR A 135 5.54 -3.80 10.44
CA THR A 135 6.17 -4.92 11.17
C THR A 135 5.58 -5.02 12.56
N ALA A 136 5.16 -6.22 12.95
CA ALA A 136 4.74 -6.47 14.32
C ALA A 136 5.94 -6.51 15.27
N SER A 137 5.93 -5.66 16.30
CA SER A 137 6.95 -5.58 17.35
C SER A 137 6.64 -6.50 18.54
N GLY A 138 5.40 -6.98 18.63
CA GLY A 138 4.92 -7.92 19.64
C GLY A 138 3.96 -8.93 19.03
N GLY A 139 3.51 -9.91 19.81
CA GLY A 139 2.46 -10.83 19.37
C GLY A 139 1.13 -10.11 19.17
N SER A 140 0.30 -10.61 18.25
CA SER A 140 -1.02 -10.05 17.96
C SER A 140 -0.99 -8.60 17.45
N GLY A 141 -0.10 -8.31 16.48
CA GLY A 141 0.05 -7.00 15.86
C GLY A 141 -1.12 -6.64 14.94
N TYR A 142 -1.60 -5.39 15.02
CA TYR A 142 -2.56 -4.81 14.08
C TYR A 142 -2.51 -3.28 14.12
N ILE A 143 -3.03 -2.66 13.06
CA ILE A 143 -3.26 -1.21 13.01
C ILE A 143 -4.73 -0.92 12.83
N THR A 144 -5.16 0.26 13.24
CA THR A 144 -6.48 0.81 12.92
C THR A 144 -6.29 2.19 12.33
N ILE A 145 -6.70 2.36 11.08
CA ILE A 145 -6.66 3.62 10.36
C ILE A 145 -8.02 4.28 10.53
N GLN A 146 -8.05 5.51 11.03
CA GLN A 146 -9.28 6.21 11.41
C GLN A 146 -9.50 7.43 10.52
N GLU A 147 -10.74 7.90 10.47
CA GLU A 147 -11.07 9.17 9.79
C GLU A 147 -10.25 10.35 10.32
N ALA A 148 -9.90 10.33 11.61
CA ALA A 148 -9.10 11.36 12.25
C ALA A 148 -7.64 11.37 11.79
N ASP A 149 -7.13 10.26 11.22
CA ASP A 149 -5.76 10.14 10.72
C ASP A 149 -5.60 10.79 9.34
N LYS A 150 -6.71 11.25 8.72
CA LYS A 150 -6.66 11.95 7.44
C LYS A 150 -5.93 13.28 7.58
N SER A 151 -4.98 13.52 6.68
CA SER A 151 -4.18 14.74 6.62
C SER A 151 -4.64 15.63 5.47
N THR A 152 -4.60 16.95 5.68
CA THR A 152 -4.78 17.95 4.62
C THR A 152 -3.50 18.19 3.82
N SER A 153 -2.37 17.70 4.31
CA SER A 153 -1.08 17.71 3.59
C SER A 153 -1.05 16.58 2.58
N ALA A 154 -0.56 16.85 1.38
CA ALA A 154 -0.44 15.83 0.35
C ALA A 154 0.73 14.88 0.64
N GLY A 155 0.47 13.59 0.63
CA GLY A 155 1.50 12.55 0.60
C GLY A 155 2.03 12.34 -0.82
N THR A 156 3.27 11.86 -0.92
CA THR A 156 3.85 11.42 -2.19
C THR A 156 3.41 9.98 -2.47
N PHE A 157 2.86 9.73 -3.65
CA PHE A 157 2.58 8.37 -4.10
C PHE A 157 3.86 7.76 -4.67
N TYR A 158 4.38 6.75 -4.00
CA TYR A 158 5.56 6.00 -4.42
C TYR A 158 5.12 4.80 -5.25
N ARG A 159 5.79 4.56 -6.35
CA ARG A 159 5.45 3.50 -7.30
C ARG A 159 6.67 2.66 -7.66
N MET A 160 6.42 1.44 -8.10
CA MET A 160 7.41 0.64 -8.81
C MET A 160 7.47 1.14 -10.26
N VAL A 161 8.64 1.61 -10.68
CA VAL A 161 8.93 1.93 -12.08
C VAL A 161 9.95 0.89 -12.53
N ASP A 162 9.57 -0.03 -13.41
CA ASP A 162 10.55 -0.92 -14.02
C ASP A 162 11.46 -0.10 -14.93
N GLY A 163 12.76 -0.24 -14.70
CA GLY A 163 13.77 0.66 -15.24
C GLY A 163 13.84 0.65 -16.76
N ALA A 164 13.84 1.81 -17.27
CA ALA A 164 14.22 2.28 -18.58
C ALA A 164 13.06 2.70 -19.51
N SER A 165 13.21 3.91 -19.93
CA SER A 165 12.49 4.67 -20.93
C SER A 165 11.15 5.26 -20.49
N ASP A 166 11.16 6.53 -20.18
CA ASP A 166 10.19 7.60 -20.50
C ASP A 166 8.68 7.26 -20.64
N GLY A 167 8.26 6.07 -20.27
CA GLY A 167 6.86 5.67 -20.18
C GLY A 167 6.31 5.96 -18.80
N SER A 168 5.70 7.12 -18.59
CA SER A 168 5.04 7.46 -17.33
C SER A 168 3.85 6.54 -17.14
N SER A 169 3.97 5.57 -16.23
CA SER A 169 2.80 4.83 -15.73
C SER A 169 2.05 5.73 -14.76
N TYR A 170 0.83 6.09 -15.10
CA TYR A 170 -0.06 6.84 -14.20
C TYR A 170 -1.07 5.89 -13.57
N LEU A 171 -1.20 5.95 -12.25
CA LEU A 171 -2.38 5.44 -11.57
C LEU A 171 -3.34 6.63 -11.45
N GLU A 172 -4.44 6.57 -12.15
CA GLU A 172 -5.52 7.53 -12.01
C GLU A 172 -6.66 6.88 -11.21
N PHE A 173 -7.01 7.47 -10.10
CA PHE A 173 -8.17 7.08 -9.32
C PHE A 173 -9.28 8.08 -9.59
N THR A 174 -10.37 7.62 -10.20
CA THR A 174 -11.56 8.43 -10.39
C THR A 174 -12.65 7.99 -9.41
N THR A 175 -13.23 8.94 -8.71
CA THR A 175 -14.49 8.72 -7.99
C THR A 175 -15.64 8.81 -8.99
N ALA A 176 -16.54 7.83 -8.98
CA ALA A 176 -17.83 7.98 -9.62
C ALA A 176 -18.73 8.73 -8.62
N ASP A 177 -19.27 9.89 -9.05
CA ASP A 177 -20.32 10.64 -8.35
C ASP A 177 -21.60 9.82 -8.25
#